data_e4a8dfbc375b2d0c3b3b87bc6779a0db
#
_entry.id   e4a8dfbc375b2d0c3b3b87bc6779a0db
#
_cell.length_a   1.000
_cell.length_b   1.000
_cell.length_c   1.000
_cell.angle_alpha   90.00
_cell.angle_beta   90.00
_cell.angle_gamma   90.00
#
_symmetry.space_group_name_H-M   'P 1'
#
loop_
_entity.id
_entity.type
_entity.pdbx_description
1 polymer ?
#
loop_
_entity_poly.entity_id
_entity_poly.type
_entity_poly.pdbx_seq_one_letter_code
_entity_poly.pdbx_strand_id
1 'polypeptide(L)'
;MDIRLYTFKILQALEYAHSHGIMHRDVKPLNIVIDHAKRDLRLIDWGLADYYLPDQEYNVRVASRYYKGPELLVEDKLYHYSLDIWSLGCTLAGMLFRMDTMFKGSDNFDQLARIVNVLGTEGL
;
A
#
# COMPACT_ATOMS: atom_id res chain seq x y z
N MET A 1 21.32 -0.34 -0.56
CA MET A 1 20.15 0.07 -1.37
C MET A 1 19.78 1.50 -1.05
N ASP A 2 19.51 2.29 -2.05
CA ASP A 2 19.09 3.68 -1.88
C ASP A 2 17.57 3.76 -1.67
N ILE A 3 17.15 3.67 -0.41
CA ILE A 3 15.72 3.66 -0.02
C ILE A 3 15.04 4.97 -0.45
N ARG A 4 15.73 6.10 -0.30
CA ARG A 4 15.17 7.41 -0.67
C ARG A 4 14.87 7.48 -2.17
N LEU A 5 15.81 7.07 -3.02
CA LEU A 5 15.61 7.07 -4.47
C LEU A 5 14.45 6.18 -4.89
N TYR A 6 14.42 4.95 -4.39
CA TYR A 6 13.38 4.00 -4.79
C TYR A 6 12.01 4.37 -4.24
N THR A 7 11.92 4.90 -3.04
CA THR A 7 10.66 5.45 -2.50
C THR A 7 10.15 6.60 -3.38
N PHE A 8 11.04 7.49 -3.79
CA PHE A 8 10.67 8.58 -4.71
C PHE A 8 10.13 8.04 -6.04
N LYS A 9 10.76 7.02 -6.60
CA LYS A 9 10.30 6.42 -7.87
C LYS A 9 8.96 5.72 -7.73
N ILE A 10 8.68 5.06 -6.61
CA ILE A 10 7.35 4.47 -6.35
C ILE A 10 6.30 5.57 -6.24
N LEU A 11 6.60 6.65 -5.52
CA LEU A 11 5.69 7.79 -5.40
C LEU A 11 5.40 8.44 -6.76
N GLN A 12 6.39 8.55 -7.64
CA GLN A 12 6.17 9.03 -9.02
C GLN A 12 5.22 8.12 -9.79
N ALA A 13 5.39 6.79 -9.67
CA ALA A 13 4.50 5.83 -10.33
C ALA A 13 3.06 5.94 -9.82
N LEU A 14 2.88 6.06 -8.51
CA LEU A 14 1.55 6.22 -7.91
C LEU A 14 0.93 7.57 -8.26
N GLU A 15 1.70 8.63 -8.21
CA GLU A 15 1.23 9.97 -8.61
C GLU A 15 0.72 9.97 -10.05
N TYR A 16 1.46 9.33 -10.95
CA TYR A 16 1.04 9.18 -12.35
C TYR A 16 -0.27 8.40 -12.48
N ALA A 17 -0.36 7.23 -11.83
CA ALA A 17 -1.58 6.41 -11.87
C ALA A 17 -2.78 7.15 -11.25
N HIS A 18 -2.60 7.76 -10.09
CA HIS A 18 -3.66 8.49 -9.39
C HIS A 18 -4.12 9.71 -10.19
N SER A 19 -3.21 10.41 -10.87
CA SER A 19 -3.58 11.54 -11.75
C SER A 19 -4.40 11.11 -12.96
N HIS A 20 -4.36 9.83 -13.31
CA HIS A 20 -5.21 9.23 -14.37
C HIS A 20 -6.44 8.52 -13.80
N GLY A 21 -6.74 8.70 -12.53
CA GLY A 21 -7.92 8.14 -11.89
C GLY A 21 -7.80 6.65 -11.56
N ILE A 22 -6.58 6.11 -11.43
CA ILE A 22 -6.36 4.68 -11.22
C ILE A 22 -5.73 4.42 -9.85
N MET A 23 -6.37 3.53 -9.08
CA MET A 23 -5.82 2.96 -7.85
C MET A 23 -5.15 1.63 -8.19
N HIS A 24 -3.95 1.38 -7.67
CA HIS A 24 -3.25 0.10 -7.86
C HIS A 24 -3.88 -1.02 -7.04
N ARG A 25 -4.11 -0.80 -5.77
CA ARG A 25 -4.76 -1.67 -4.78
C ARG A 25 -3.98 -2.94 -4.39
N ASP A 26 -2.72 -3.07 -4.80
CA ASP A 26 -1.87 -4.20 -4.40
C ASP A 26 -0.39 -3.79 -4.32
N VAL A 27 -0.13 -2.62 -3.73
CA VAL A 27 1.24 -2.14 -3.53
C VAL A 27 1.90 -2.96 -2.41
N LYS A 28 3.02 -3.59 -2.73
CA LYS A 28 3.81 -4.42 -1.80
C LYS A 28 5.19 -4.70 -2.42
N PRO A 29 6.17 -5.15 -1.62
CA PRO A 29 7.51 -5.43 -2.16
C PRO A 29 7.55 -6.40 -3.34
N LEU A 30 6.70 -7.44 -3.34
CA LEU A 30 6.64 -8.40 -4.44
C LEU A 30 6.22 -7.78 -5.78
N ASN A 31 5.52 -6.65 -5.75
CA ASN A 31 5.07 -5.94 -6.95
C ASN A 31 5.96 -4.75 -7.30
N ILE A 32 7.13 -4.65 -6.69
CA ILE A 32 8.13 -3.64 -6.98
C ILE A 32 9.38 -4.33 -7.49
N VAL A 33 9.73 -4.08 -8.74
CA VAL A 33 10.90 -4.68 -9.39
C VAL A 33 11.97 -3.59 -9.56
N ILE A 34 13.18 -3.90 -9.12
CA ILE A 34 14.31 -2.96 -9.14
C ILE A 34 15.45 -3.54 -9.97
N ASP A 35 15.95 -2.75 -10.92
CA ASP A 35 17.22 -2.97 -11.59
C ASP A 35 18.28 -2.11 -10.91
N HIS A 36 19.06 -2.70 -10.03
CA HIS A 36 20.06 -1.97 -9.25
C HIS A 36 21.19 -1.40 -10.11
N ALA A 37 21.55 -2.07 -11.20
CA ALA A 37 22.61 -1.61 -12.10
C ALA A 37 22.18 -0.31 -12.83
N LYS A 38 20.94 -0.25 -13.29
CA LYS A 38 20.38 0.91 -13.98
C LYS A 38 19.74 1.92 -13.02
N ARG A 39 19.61 1.57 -11.74
CA ARG A 39 18.88 2.35 -10.73
C ARG A 39 17.46 2.66 -11.19
N ASP A 40 16.82 1.68 -11.78
CA ASP A 40 15.46 1.78 -12.30
C ASP A 40 14.48 0.94 -11.47
N LEU A 41 13.20 1.32 -11.49
CA LEU A 41 12.16 0.67 -10.71
C LEU A 41 10.88 0.62 -11.52
N ARG A 42 10.15 -0.51 -11.39
CA ARG A 42 8.82 -0.69 -11.96
C ARG A 42 7.86 -1.18 -10.90
N LEU A 43 6.69 -0.57 -10.84
CA LEU A 43 5.54 -1.07 -10.11
C LEU A 43 4.74 -1.97 -11.07
N ILE A 44 4.59 -3.24 -10.70
CA ILE A 44 4.01 -4.27 -11.55
C ILE A 44 2.72 -4.83 -10.94
N ASP A 45 2.09 -5.75 -11.67
CA ASP A 45 0.86 -6.45 -11.27
C ASP A 45 -0.32 -5.52 -10.97
N TRP A 46 -0.87 -4.98 -12.04
CA TRP A 46 -2.05 -4.11 -12.02
C TRP A 46 -3.36 -4.90 -12.09
N GLY A 47 -3.33 -6.19 -11.79
CA GLY A 47 -4.50 -7.08 -11.87
C GLY A 47 -5.64 -6.73 -10.92
N LEU A 48 -5.34 -6.05 -9.81
CA LEU A 48 -6.34 -5.54 -8.87
C LEU A 48 -6.65 -4.06 -9.06
N ALA A 49 -6.01 -3.39 -10.01
CA ALA A 49 -6.22 -1.96 -10.25
C ALA A 49 -7.64 -1.66 -10.70
N ASP A 50 -8.14 -0.50 -10.33
CA ASP A 50 -9.46 -0.04 -10.74
C ASP A 50 -9.51 1.49 -10.82
N TYR A 51 -10.46 1.99 -11.59
CA TYR A 51 -10.72 3.42 -11.67
C TYR A 51 -11.39 3.91 -10.40
N TYR A 52 -10.93 5.06 -9.90
CA TYR A 52 -11.60 5.74 -8.81
C TYR A 52 -12.69 6.66 -9.35
N LEU A 53 -13.91 6.47 -8.85
CA LEU A 53 -15.05 7.35 -9.11
C LEU A 53 -15.62 7.79 -7.76
N PRO A 54 -15.89 9.09 -7.54
CA PRO A 54 -16.47 9.57 -6.30
C PRO A 54 -17.79 8.86 -5.96
N ASP A 55 -17.99 8.56 -4.70
CA ASP A 55 -19.20 7.93 -4.14
C ASP A 55 -19.45 6.49 -4.64
N GLN A 56 -18.48 5.88 -5.34
CA GLN A 56 -18.58 4.47 -5.71
C GLN A 56 -18.05 3.58 -4.59
N GLU A 57 -18.80 2.52 -4.27
CA GLU A 57 -18.33 1.48 -3.37
C GLU A 57 -17.42 0.49 -4.10
N TYR A 58 -16.35 0.06 -3.41
CA TYR A 58 -15.37 -0.90 -3.93
C TYR A 58 -15.25 -2.11 -3.03
N ASN A 59 -14.79 -3.22 -3.59
CA ASN A 59 -14.51 -4.43 -2.85
C ASN A 59 -13.35 -4.18 -1.87
N VAL A 60 -13.54 -4.54 -0.59
CA VAL A 60 -12.50 -4.41 0.44
C VAL A 60 -11.51 -5.58 0.44
N ARG A 61 -11.79 -6.65 -0.33
CA ARG A 61 -10.89 -7.81 -0.49
C ARG A 61 -9.84 -7.55 -1.56
N VAL A 62 -9.07 -6.49 -1.37
CA VAL A 62 -7.95 -6.10 -2.23
C VAL A 62 -6.70 -5.98 -1.36
N ALA A 63 -5.54 -5.85 -1.97
CA ALA A 63 -4.23 -5.81 -1.33
C ALA A 63 -3.90 -7.12 -0.60
N SER A 64 -2.64 -7.29 -0.24
CA SER A 64 -2.21 -8.38 0.65
C SER A 64 -2.37 -7.95 2.10
N ARG A 65 -2.70 -8.89 2.98
CA ARG A 65 -3.08 -8.60 4.38
C ARG A 65 -2.15 -7.63 5.07
N TYR A 66 -0.84 -7.84 4.98
CA TYR A 66 0.14 -7.04 5.70
C TYR A 66 0.21 -5.58 5.24
N TYR A 67 -0.35 -5.29 4.06
CA TYR A 67 -0.34 -3.97 3.41
C TYR A 67 -1.72 -3.34 3.31
N LYS A 68 -2.76 -4.00 3.87
CA LYS A 68 -4.12 -3.45 3.91
C LYS A 68 -4.18 -2.24 4.82
N GLY A 69 -4.73 -1.14 4.31
CA GLY A 69 -5.03 0.03 5.12
C GLY A 69 -6.14 -0.24 6.13
N PRO A 70 -6.20 0.56 7.22
CA PRO A 70 -7.28 0.43 8.20
C PRO A 70 -8.67 0.47 7.58
N GLU A 71 -8.86 1.28 6.54
CA GLU A 71 -10.13 1.40 5.82
C GLU A 71 -10.62 0.05 5.27
N LEU A 72 -9.72 -0.79 4.76
CA LEU A 72 -10.08 -2.12 4.27
C LEU A 72 -10.43 -3.07 5.42
N LEU A 73 -9.74 -2.93 6.54
CA LEU A 73 -9.89 -3.81 7.70
C LEU A 73 -11.19 -3.53 8.47
N VAL A 74 -11.69 -2.30 8.41
CA VAL A 74 -12.99 -1.91 8.97
C VAL A 74 -14.11 -1.95 7.92
N GLU A 75 -13.82 -2.50 6.74
CA GLU A 75 -14.78 -2.67 5.64
C GLU A 75 -15.40 -1.35 5.14
N ASP A 76 -14.62 -0.28 5.15
CA ASP A 76 -15.01 0.98 4.51
C ASP A 76 -14.86 0.86 3.00
N LYS A 77 -15.98 0.73 2.31
CA LYS A 77 -16.02 0.54 0.85
C LYS A 77 -15.81 1.82 0.06
N LEU A 78 -15.80 2.98 0.71
CA LEU A 78 -15.61 4.29 0.06
C LEU A 78 -14.15 4.75 0.08
N TYR A 79 -13.21 3.82 0.11
CA TYR A 79 -11.79 4.16 0.08
C TYR A 79 -11.37 4.78 -1.27
N HIS A 80 -10.18 5.36 -1.31
CA HIS A 80 -9.66 6.03 -2.50
C HIS A 80 -8.14 5.83 -2.64
N TYR A 81 -7.47 6.70 -3.37
CA TYR A 81 -6.02 6.62 -3.67
C TYR A 81 -5.13 6.47 -2.43
N SER A 82 -5.53 6.98 -1.28
CA SER A 82 -4.76 6.89 -0.03
C SER A 82 -4.49 5.47 0.43
N LEU A 83 -5.28 4.50 -0.01
CA LEU A 83 -5.03 3.08 0.18
C LEU A 83 -3.62 2.68 -0.30
N ASP A 84 -3.25 3.12 -1.50
CA ASP A 84 -1.93 2.82 -2.07
C ASP A 84 -0.80 3.46 -1.26
N ILE A 85 -1.03 4.65 -0.71
CA ILE A 85 -0.04 5.36 0.12
C ILE A 85 0.18 4.65 1.45
N TRP A 86 -0.88 4.12 2.07
CA TRP A 86 -0.73 3.28 3.27
C TRP A 86 0.16 2.05 2.97
N SER A 87 -0.12 1.34 1.90
CA SER A 87 0.63 0.16 1.48
C SER A 87 2.10 0.50 1.21
N LEU A 88 2.37 1.63 0.57
CA LEU A 88 3.73 2.14 0.39
C LEU A 88 4.39 2.46 1.73
N GLY A 89 3.68 3.07 2.67
CA GLY A 89 4.17 3.35 4.02
C GLY A 89 4.60 2.09 4.75
N CYS A 90 3.81 1.03 4.67
CA CYS A 90 4.16 -0.27 5.25
C CYS A 90 5.41 -0.87 4.58
N THR A 91 5.52 -0.77 3.26
CA THR A 91 6.69 -1.22 2.51
C THR A 91 7.94 -0.45 2.93
N LEU A 92 7.85 0.88 3.01
CA LEU A 92 8.95 1.75 3.43
C LEU A 92 9.38 1.44 4.87
N ALA A 93 8.43 1.26 5.78
CA ALA A 93 8.71 0.91 7.18
C ALA A 93 9.48 -0.40 7.28
N GLY A 94 9.09 -1.41 6.52
CA GLY A 94 9.81 -2.69 6.45
C GLY A 94 11.27 -2.50 6.03
N MET A 95 11.52 -1.67 5.04
CA MET A 95 12.87 -1.37 4.57
C MET A 95 13.69 -0.59 5.62
N LEU A 96 13.10 0.43 6.23
CA LEU A 96 13.79 1.30 7.18
C LEU A 96 14.13 0.57 8.49
N PHE A 97 13.22 -0.26 8.98
CA PHE A 97 13.38 -1.00 10.23
C PHE A 97 13.97 -2.39 10.03
N ARG A 98 14.31 -2.75 8.80
CA ARG A 98 14.85 -4.07 8.43
C ARG A 98 13.98 -5.21 8.92
N MET A 99 12.67 -5.08 8.70
CA MET A 99 11.66 -6.08 9.02
C MET A 99 11.10 -6.66 7.72
N ASP A 100 10.70 -7.91 7.75
CA ASP A 100 10.01 -8.52 6.58
C ASP A 100 8.70 -7.79 6.30
N THR A 101 7.93 -7.52 7.34
CA THR A 101 6.71 -6.71 7.27
C THR A 101 6.56 -5.87 8.53
N MET A 102 6.00 -4.66 8.41
CA MET A 102 5.76 -3.81 9.59
C MET A 102 4.66 -4.38 10.48
N PHE A 103 3.56 -4.83 9.89
CA PHE A 103 2.40 -5.38 10.60
C PHE A 103 2.11 -6.78 10.06
N LYS A 104 2.42 -7.81 10.83
CA LYS A 104 2.26 -9.21 10.42
C LYS A 104 1.09 -9.86 11.15
N GLY A 105 -0.13 -9.53 10.76
CA GLY A 105 -1.34 -10.10 11.33
C GLY A 105 -1.62 -11.53 10.86
N SER A 106 -2.19 -12.35 11.73
CA SER A 106 -2.61 -13.72 11.40
C SER A 106 -3.94 -13.76 10.65
N ASP A 107 -4.77 -12.74 10.84
CA ASP A 107 -6.03 -12.52 10.14
C ASP A 107 -6.31 -11.01 10.07
N ASN A 108 -7.45 -10.62 9.50
CA ASN A 108 -7.78 -9.21 9.36
C ASN A 108 -8.01 -8.50 10.70
N PHE A 109 -8.57 -9.20 11.68
CA PHE A 109 -8.77 -8.65 13.02
C PHE A 109 -7.43 -8.41 13.72
N ASP A 110 -6.55 -9.42 13.72
CA ASP A 110 -5.20 -9.29 14.30
C ASP A 110 -4.37 -8.22 13.57
N GLN A 111 -4.54 -8.10 12.25
CA GLN A 111 -3.88 -7.06 11.46
C GLN A 111 -4.24 -5.67 11.98
N LEU A 112 -5.52 -5.40 12.18
CA LEU A 112 -5.98 -4.12 12.73
C LEU A 112 -5.46 -3.90 14.16
N ALA A 113 -5.49 -4.93 15.00
CA ALA A 113 -4.99 -4.86 16.37
C ALA A 113 -3.49 -4.46 16.42
N ARG A 114 -2.68 -5.01 15.53
CA ARG A 114 -1.25 -4.67 15.44
C ARG A 114 -1.02 -3.23 15.00
N ILE A 115 -1.83 -2.73 14.08
CA ILE A 115 -1.78 -1.32 13.65
C ILE A 115 -2.14 -0.40 14.82
N VAL A 116 -3.23 -0.70 15.53
CA VAL A 116 -3.69 0.10 16.67
C VAL A 116 -2.67 0.12 17.80
N ASN A 117 -1.99 -1.01 18.06
CA ASN A 117 -0.96 -1.09 19.09
C ASN A 117 0.23 -0.14 18.83
N VAL A 118 0.51 0.17 17.58
CA VAL A 118 1.63 1.05 17.22
C VAL A 118 1.16 2.49 17.02
N LEU A 119 0.07 2.69 16.31
CA LEU A 119 -0.39 4.01 15.87
C LEU A 119 -1.52 4.59 16.73
N GLY A 120 -2.12 3.79 17.61
CA GLY A 120 -3.28 4.22 18.39
C GLY A 120 -4.56 4.24 17.60
N THR A 121 -5.62 4.76 18.22
CA THR A 121 -6.97 4.83 17.64
C THR A 121 -7.37 6.24 17.20
N GLU A 122 -6.55 7.24 17.46
CA GLU A 122 -6.82 8.60 17.02
C GLU A 122 -6.77 8.66 15.50
N GLY A 123 -7.83 9.14 14.88
CA GLY A 123 -7.97 9.20 13.43
C GLY A 123 -8.70 8.02 12.79
N LEU A 124 -9.13 7.07 13.60
CA LEU A 124 -10.02 6.00 13.11
C LEU A 124 -11.48 6.48 13.09
#